data_3459a1cbfb96ee122fd83c369157bb16
#
_entry.id   3459a1cbfb96ee122fd83c369157bb16
#
_cell.length_a   1.000
_cell.length_b   1.000
_cell.length_c   1.000
_cell.angle_alpha   90.00
_cell.angle_beta   90.00
_cell.angle_gamma   90.00
#
_symmetry.space_group_name_H-M   'P 1'
#
loop_
_entity.id
_entity.type
_entity.pdbx_description
1 polymer ?
#
loop_
_entity_poly.entity_id
_entity_poly.type
_entity_poly.pdbx_seq_one_letter_code
_entity_poly.pdbx_strand_id
1 'polypeptide(L)'
;MPASEVLTVKDPADISLDYADNERGAIEKLLALNAYYRKHTWPAPFDSTKHMLRLGDARDLSWIGDSSVHLIVTSPPYWTLKQYAPNECQLAEIKSYTDFLDELDKVWRECARVLAPGGRICCVVGDVCIPRREGRHHVMPLHADIMVRARKIGLDSLTPILWFKIANGVTEAKGNGAGFYGKPYQPGAIIKNDAEYILFLRKGGEYRSPSAIQKALSMLTRQEMKSWLRSAWFDIKGESTRRGHPAPYPVTLAERMIKLFSFAGDTVLDPFDGTGTTNLAAIATGRNSIGNEIELAYLKIAEQRLRLATGMSRTFGATHATLEIER
;
A
#
# COMPACT_ATOMS: atom_id res chain seq x y z
N MET A 1 -1.55 30.77 -19.02
CA MET A 1 -3.01 30.58 -18.78
C MET A 1 -3.38 31.49 -17.63
N PRO A 2 -4.41 32.34 -17.75
CA PRO A 2 -4.82 33.19 -16.64
C PRO A 2 -5.20 32.31 -15.47
N ALA A 3 -4.90 32.78 -14.24
CA ALA A 3 -5.31 32.14 -13.02
C ALA A 3 -6.84 32.05 -13.02
N SER A 4 -7.40 30.84 -13.23
CA SER A 4 -8.83 30.63 -13.07
C SER A 4 -9.16 30.99 -11.62
N GLU A 5 -10.14 31.84 -11.42
CA GLU A 5 -10.70 32.11 -10.10
C GLU A 5 -10.96 30.76 -9.41
N VAL A 6 -10.36 30.57 -8.26
CA VAL A 6 -10.56 29.35 -7.46
C VAL A 6 -11.99 29.41 -6.95
N LEU A 7 -12.85 28.56 -7.49
CA LEU A 7 -14.24 28.43 -7.05
C LEU A 7 -14.23 28.14 -5.54
N THR A 8 -14.76 29.05 -4.74
CA THR A 8 -14.82 28.87 -3.28
C THR A 8 -16.21 28.39 -2.90
N VAL A 9 -16.31 27.22 -2.30
CA VAL A 9 -17.57 26.62 -1.84
C VAL A 9 -17.82 27.05 -0.40
N LYS A 10 -18.95 27.71 -0.17
CA LYS A 10 -19.44 28.03 1.18
C LYS A 10 -20.36 26.95 1.71
N ASP A 11 -21.22 26.40 0.87
CA ASP A 11 -22.07 25.26 1.14
C ASP A 11 -21.97 24.25 -0.02
N PRO A 12 -21.72 22.96 0.23
CA PRO A 12 -21.70 21.94 -0.81
C PRO A 12 -22.99 21.82 -1.61
N ALA A 13 -24.13 22.17 -1.02
CA ALA A 13 -25.45 22.18 -1.67
C ALA A 13 -25.53 23.20 -2.82
N ASP A 14 -24.69 24.22 -2.83
CA ASP A 14 -24.64 25.24 -3.88
C ASP A 14 -24.03 24.72 -5.19
N ILE A 15 -23.36 23.54 -5.15
CA ILE A 15 -22.74 22.95 -6.32
C ILE A 15 -23.59 21.79 -6.82
N SER A 16 -24.21 21.99 -7.99
CA SER A 16 -24.82 20.88 -8.71
C SER A 16 -23.75 19.90 -9.14
N LEU A 17 -23.91 18.63 -8.75
CA LEU A 17 -23.08 17.48 -9.17
C LEU A 17 -23.69 16.74 -10.37
N ASP A 18 -24.75 17.28 -10.95
CA ASP A 18 -25.43 16.75 -12.13
C ASP A 18 -24.72 17.27 -13.38
N TYR A 19 -23.64 16.59 -13.77
CA TYR A 19 -22.84 16.91 -14.96
C TYR A 19 -22.18 15.64 -15.53
N ALA A 20 -21.92 15.65 -16.84
CA ALA A 20 -21.11 14.61 -17.47
C ALA A 20 -19.63 14.77 -17.10
N ASP A 21 -18.91 13.66 -16.90
CA ASP A 21 -17.50 13.66 -16.47
C ASP A 21 -16.54 14.44 -17.38
N ASN A 22 -16.92 14.62 -18.64
CA ASN A 22 -16.17 15.38 -19.64
C ASN A 22 -16.64 16.83 -19.79
N GLU A 23 -17.58 17.28 -18.96
CA GLU A 23 -18.09 18.66 -19.02
C GLU A 23 -17.02 19.66 -18.58
N ARG A 24 -16.89 20.74 -19.34
CA ARG A 24 -15.97 21.82 -19.02
C ARG A 24 -16.32 22.42 -17.67
N GLY A 25 -15.38 22.42 -16.71
CA GLY A 25 -15.61 22.89 -15.36
C GLY A 25 -15.97 21.81 -14.32
N ALA A 26 -16.21 20.55 -14.75
CA ALA A 26 -16.47 19.45 -13.83
C ALA A 26 -15.31 19.23 -12.85
N ILE A 27 -14.08 19.27 -13.34
CA ILE A 27 -12.87 19.11 -12.51
C ILE A 27 -12.72 20.25 -11.51
N GLU A 28 -13.01 21.49 -11.90
CA GLU A 28 -12.96 22.66 -11.04
C GLU A 28 -13.99 22.55 -9.91
N LYS A 29 -15.22 22.12 -10.20
CA LYS A 29 -16.24 21.84 -9.19
C LYS A 29 -15.81 20.76 -8.19
N LEU A 30 -15.27 19.64 -8.70
CA LEU A 30 -14.75 18.56 -7.86
C LEU A 30 -13.59 19.01 -6.97
N LEU A 31 -12.66 19.81 -7.50
CA LEU A 31 -11.54 20.37 -6.74
C LEU A 31 -12.02 21.32 -5.66
N ALA A 32 -13.03 22.14 -5.95
CA ALA A 32 -13.63 23.07 -4.98
C ALA A 32 -14.32 22.32 -3.83
N LEU A 33 -15.12 21.29 -4.15
CA LEU A 33 -15.72 20.40 -3.15
C LEU A 33 -14.66 19.65 -2.33
N ASN A 34 -13.61 19.13 -2.98
CA ASN A 34 -12.51 18.49 -2.27
C ASN A 34 -11.84 19.46 -1.29
N ALA A 35 -11.59 20.71 -1.70
CA ALA A 35 -11.01 21.73 -0.83
C ALA A 35 -11.91 22.05 0.38
N TYR A 36 -13.24 22.04 0.20
CA TYR A 36 -14.20 22.18 1.28
C TYR A 36 -14.12 20.99 2.24
N TYR A 37 -14.25 19.75 1.74
CA TYR A 37 -14.26 18.53 2.56
C TYR A 37 -12.90 18.18 3.19
N ARG A 38 -11.83 18.81 2.77
CA ARG A 38 -10.54 18.73 3.50
C ARG A 38 -10.58 19.45 4.85
N LYS A 39 -11.58 20.33 5.07
CA LYS A 39 -11.74 21.13 6.28
C LYS A 39 -13.02 20.82 7.06
N HIS A 40 -13.89 20.00 6.52
CA HIS A 40 -15.21 19.71 7.07
C HIS A 40 -15.47 18.20 7.11
N THR A 41 -16.43 17.79 7.92
CA THR A 41 -16.93 16.41 7.97
C THR A 41 -17.46 15.97 6.61
N TRP A 42 -17.14 14.75 6.25
CA TRP A 42 -17.65 14.15 5.02
C TRP A 42 -19.13 13.80 5.15
N PRO A 43 -19.91 13.82 4.06
CA PRO A 43 -21.32 13.44 4.10
C PRO A 43 -21.46 11.92 4.23
N ALA A 44 -22.58 11.48 4.80
CA ALA A 44 -22.93 10.06 4.81
C ALA A 44 -23.04 9.51 3.37
N PRO A 45 -22.63 8.27 3.09
CA PRO A 45 -22.13 7.28 4.04
C PRO A 45 -20.59 7.34 4.27
N PHE A 46 -19.91 8.39 3.80
CA PHE A 46 -18.46 8.52 3.85
C PHE A 46 -17.93 9.12 5.16
N ASP A 47 -18.82 9.52 6.06
CA ASP A 47 -18.51 10.06 7.39
C ASP A 47 -18.01 9.00 8.37
N SER A 48 -18.12 7.73 8.02
CA SER A 48 -17.69 6.60 8.84
C SER A 48 -16.85 5.60 8.06
N THR A 49 -15.96 4.89 8.77
CA THR A 49 -15.12 3.81 8.22
C THR A 49 -15.10 2.60 9.14
N LYS A 50 -14.94 1.41 8.54
CA LYS A 50 -14.86 0.12 9.24
C LYS A 50 -13.48 -0.48 9.03
N HIS A 51 -12.88 -0.94 10.12
CA HIS A 51 -11.55 -1.55 10.10
C HIS A 51 -11.62 -2.91 10.79
N MET A 52 -11.01 -3.91 10.18
CA MET A 52 -10.93 -5.26 10.71
C MET A 52 -9.47 -5.68 10.81
N LEU A 53 -9.13 -6.34 11.91
CA LEU A 53 -7.88 -7.08 12.08
C LEU A 53 -8.21 -8.55 12.32
N ARG A 54 -7.54 -9.44 11.60
CA ARG A 54 -7.70 -10.88 11.78
C ARG A 54 -6.35 -11.58 11.96
N LEU A 55 -6.32 -12.53 12.91
CA LEU A 55 -5.23 -13.48 13.03
C LEU A 55 -5.45 -14.61 12.01
N GLY A 56 -4.57 -14.73 11.02
CA GLY A 56 -4.76 -15.74 9.98
C GLY A 56 -3.62 -15.85 8.99
N ASP A 57 -3.65 -16.91 8.21
CA ASP A 57 -2.70 -17.15 7.12
C ASP A 57 -3.17 -16.44 5.85
N ALA A 58 -2.30 -15.68 5.21
CA ALA A 58 -2.60 -14.97 3.97
C ALA A 58 -2.94 -15.90 2.79
N ARG A 59 -2.59 -17.18 2.87
CA ARG A 59 -2.92 -18.21 1.88
C ARG A 59 -4.38 -18.66 1.92
N ASP A 60 -5.09 -18.30 3.00
CA ASP A 60 -6.52 -18.58 3.18
C ASP A 60 -7.28 -17.29 3.56
N LEU A 61 -7.84 -16.64 2.56
CA LEU A 61 -8.72 -15.48 2.72
C LEU A 61 -10.19 -15.85 2.40
N SER A 62 -10.57 -17.13 2.53
CA SER A 62 -11.91 -17.63 2.20
C SER A 62 -13.05 -16.94 2.95
N TRP A 63 -12.76 -16.35 4.10
CA TRP A 63 -13.66 -15.55 4.91
C TRP A 63 -13.95 -14.14 4.32
N ILE A 64 -13.16 -13.69 3.34
CA ILE A 64 -13.43 -12.47 2.57
C ILE A 64 -14.22 -12.84 1.31
N GLY A 65 -15.33 -12.16 1.09
CA GLY A 65 -16.17 -12.39 -0.09
C GLY A 65 -15.44 -12.05 -1.40
N ASP A 66 -15.80 -12.75 -2.47
CA ASP A 66 -15.28 -12.51 -3.82
C ASP A 66 -15.55 -11.06 -4.26
N SER A 67 -14.59 -10.45 -4.91
CA SER A 67 -14.73 -9.10 -5.50
C SER A 67 -15.21 -8.01 -4.52
N SER A 68 -14.93 -8.16 -3.22
CA SER A 68 -15.34 -7.24 -2.15
C SER A 68 -14.27 -6.23 -1.75
N VAL A 69 -13.02 -6.44 -2.17
CA VAL A 69 -11.87 -5.57 -1.91
C VAL A 69 -11.57 -4.72 -3.13
N HIS A 70 -11.23 -3.46 -2.93
CA HIS A 70 -11.03 -2.50 -4.04
C HIS A 70 -9.56 -2.22 -4.34
N LEU A 71 -8.74 -2.30 -3.31
CA LEU A 71 -7.30 -2.11 -3.39
C LEU A 71 -6.60 -3.03 -2.40
N ILE A 72 -5.46 -3.57 -2.79
CA ILE A 72 -4.55 -4.27 -1.90
C ILE A 72 -3.27 -3.45 -1.81
N VAL A 73 -2.83 -3.13 -0.60
CA VAL A 73 -1.55 -2.47 -0.32
C VAL A 73 -0.80 -3.33 0.68
N THR A 74 0.33 -3.89 0.28
CA THR A 74 0.99 -4.92 1.07
C THR A 74 2.50 -5.00 0.81
N SER A 75 3.20 -5.65 1.72
CA SER A 75 4.62 -6.01 1.59
C SER A 75 4.80 -7.44 2.09
N PRO A 76 4.90 -8.43 1.21
CA PRO A 76 5.10 -9.82 1.60
C PRO A 76 6.47 -10.01 2.26
N PRO A 77 6.71 -11.12 2.98
CA PRO A 77 8.05 -11.46 3.43
C PRO A 77 9.05 -11.50 2.25
N TYR A 78 10.26 -10.96 2.45
CA TYR A 78 11.31 -10.97 1.43
C TYR A 78 12.15 -12.24 1.57
N TRP A 79 11.53 -13.39 1.41
CA TRP A 79 12.14 -14.71 1.57
C TRP A 79 12.99 -14.75 2.85
N THR A 80 14.28 -15.16 2.79
CA THR A 80 15.17 -15.27 3.95
C THR A 80 15.88 -13.96 4.35
N LEU A 81 15.59 -12.82 3.69
CA LEU A 81 16.27 -11.55 3.94
C LEU A 81 16.06 -11.00 5.36
N LYS A 82 14.88 -11.21 5.90
CA LYS A 82 14.49 -10.77 7.25
C LYS A 82 14.12 -11.98 8.11
N GLN A 83 14.49 -11.92 9.38
CA GLN A 83 14.05 -12.91 10.36
C GLN A 83 12.80 -12.40 11.05
N TYR A 84 11.74 -13.18 10.95
CA TYR A 84 10.47 -12.96 11.65
C TYR A 84 10.41 -13.86 12.88
N ALA A 85 9.39 -13.70 13.73
CA ALA A 85 9.16 -14.60 14.84
C ALA A 85 8.94 -16.04 14.32
N PRO A 86 9.53 -17.06 14.94
CA PRO A 86 9.38 -18.45 14.50
C PRO A 86 7.91 -18.89 14.52
N ASN A 87 7.39 -19.28 13.35
CA ASN A 87 6.05 -19.82 13.20
C ASN A 87 6.07 -20.80 12.02
N GLU A 88 5.58 -22.02 12.20
CA GLU A 88 5.62 -23.09 11.19
C GLU A 88 4.90 -22.71 9.88
N CYS A 89 3.94 -21.80 9.94
CA CYS A 89 3.22 -21.29 8.77
C CYS A 89 3.86 -20.06 8.11
N GLN A 90 4.98 -19.54 8.63
CA GLN A 90 5.65 -18.36 8.09
C GLN A 90 6.31 -18.64 6.74
N LEU A 91 5.95 -17.86 5.72
CA LEU A 91 6.58 -17.95 4.39
C LEU A 91 8.10 -17.67 4.44
N ALA A 92 8.56 -16.83 5.38
CA ALA A 92 9.98 -16.52 5.56
C ALA A 92 10.83 -17.69 6.05
N GLU A 93 10.24 -18.77 6.58
CA GLU A 93 10.94 -19.98 7.02
C GLU A 93 11.21 -20.96 5.87
N ILE A 94 10.62 -20.76 4.71
CA ILE A 94 10.78 -21.63 3.55
C ILE A 94 12.17 -21.41 2.95
N LYS A 95 13.01 -22.43 2.98
CA LYS A 95 14.41 -22.34 2.53
C LYS A 95 14.58 -22.33 1.02
N SER A 96 13.75 -23.10 0.30
CA SER A 96 13.75 -23.13 -1.16
C SER A 96 13.07 -21.90 -1.71
N TYR A 97 13.77 -21.14 -2.56
CA TYR A 97 13.20 -19.95 -3.19
C TYR A 97 12.00 -20.26 -4.08
N THR A 98 12.06 -21.40 -4.81
CA THR A 98 10.96 -21.83 -5.67
C THR A 98 9.73 -22.18 -4.83
N ASP A 99 9.90 -22.94 -3.73
CA ASP A 99 8.79 -23.32 -2.87
C ASP A 99 8.18 -22.09 -2.17
N PHE A 100 9.02 -21.12 -1.78
CA PHE A 100 8.56 -19.82 -1.27
C PHE A 100 7.67 -19.10 -2.30
N LEU A 101 8.06 -19.04 -3.57
CA LEU A 101 7.28 -18.43 -4.62
C LEU A 101 5.99 -19.21 -4.89
N ASP A 102 6.00 -20.53 -4.80
CA ASP A 102 4.81 -21.37 -5.00
C ASP A 102 3.78 -21.15 -3.87
N GLU A 103 4.25 -21.00 -2.63
CA GLU A 103 3.39 -20.64 -1.52
C GLU A 103 2.85 -19.20 -1.64
N LEU A 104 3.68 -18.26 -2.09
CA LEU A 104 3.28 -16.88 -2.32
C LEU A 104 2.24 -16.77 -3.46
N ASP A 105 2.29 -17.65 -4.46
CA ASP A 105 1.29 -17.72 -5.52
C ASP A 105 -0.12 -18.06 -4.99
N LYS A 106 -0.22 -18.79 -3.87
CA LYS A 106 -1.52 -19.07 -3.22
C LYS A 106 -2.12 -17.78 -2.68
N VAL A 107 -1.29 -16.94 -2.06
CA VAL A 107 -1.70 -15.60 -1.59
C VAL A 107 -2.18 -14.73 -2.74
N TRP A 108 -1.44 -14.70 -3.85
CA TRP A 108 -1.85 -13.90 -5.02
C TRP A 108 -3.15 -14.40 -5.66
N ARG A 109 -3.45 -15.71 -5.65
CA ARG A 109 -4.74 -16.23 -6.09
C ARG A 109 -5.90 -15.77 -5.22
N GLU A 110 -5.73 -15.82 -3.89
CA GLU A 110 -6.71 -15.28 -2.94
C GLU A 110 -6.89 -13.77 -3.11
N CYS A 111 -5.79 -13.03 -3.25
CA CYS A 111 -5.83 -11.60 -3.56
C CYS A 111 -6.61 -11.31 -4.86
N ALA A 112 -6.37 -12.09 -5.91
CA ALA A 112 -7.09 -11.94 -7.18
C ALA A 112 -8.58 -12.28 -7.05
N ARG A 113 -8.96 -13.28 -6.23
CA ARG A 113 -10.34 -13.65 -5.96
C ARG A 113 -11.11 -12.54 -5.27
N VAL A 114 -10.58 -12.04 -4.16
CA VAL A 114 -11.24 -11.01 -3.33
C VAL A 114 -11.24 -9.62 -3.98
N LEU A 115 -10.32 -9.35 -4.89
CA LEU A 115 -10.20 -8.06 -5.55
C LEU A 115 -11.35 -7.82 -6.53
N ALA A 116 -11.98 -6.65 -6.48
CA ALA A 116 -13.01 -6.23 -7.41
C ALA A 116 -12.46 -6.11 -8.85
N PRO A 117 -13.28 -6.27 -9.89
CA PRO A 117 -12.86 -6.01 -11.28
C PRO A 117 -12.24 -4.61 -11.42
N GLY A 118 -11.12 -4.50 -12.14
CA GLY A 118 -10.36 -3.26 -12.28
C GLY A 118 -9.57 -2.83 -11.04
N GLY A 119 -9.73 -3.53 -9.91
CA GLY A 119 -8.98 -3.30 -8.67
C GLY A 119 -7.49 -3.58 -8.82
N ARG A 120 -6.67 -3.07 -7.90
CA ARG A 120 -5.21 -3.11 -7.99
C ARG A 120 -4.57 -3.69 -6.74
N ILE A 121 -3.38 -4.27 -6.95
CA ILE A 121 -2.46 -4.66 -5.89
C ILE A 121 -1.25 -3.75 -5.99
N CYS A 122 -0.92 -3.04 -4.92
CA CYS A 122 0.31 -2.29 -4.72
C CYS A 122 1.20 -3.12 -3.79
N CYS A 123 2.20 -3.80 -4.35
CA CYS A 123 3.08 -4.68 -3.58
C CYS A 123 4.46 -4.03 -3.44
N VAL A 124 4.82 -3.66 -2.21
CA VAL A 124 6.15 -3.13 -1.88
C VAL A 124 7.09 -4.29 -1.67
N VAL A 125 8.17 -4.37 -2.45
CA VAL A 125 9.12 -5.48 -2.40
C VAL A 125 10.53 -5.06 -2.78
N GLY A 126 11.51 -5.61 -2.07
CA GLY A 126 12.93 -5.51 -2.41
C GLY A 126 13.47 -6.83 -2.93
N ASP A 127 14.49 -6.75 -3.78
CA ASP A 127 15.21 -7.93 -4.23
C ASP A 127 16.13 -8.48 -3.13
N VAL A 128 16.33 -9.79 -3.13
CA VAL A 128 17.09 -10.48 -2.09
C VAL A 128 18.55 -10.67 -2.52
N CYS A 129 19.45 -10.01 -1.83
CA CYS A 129 20.87 -10.11 -2.06
C CYS A 129 21.46 -11.28 -1.27
N ILE A 130 22.03 -12.26 -1.96
CA ILE A 130 22.78 -13.38 -1.37
C ILE A 130 24.23 -12.93 -1.17
N PRO A 131 24.71 -12.81 0.08
CA PRO A 131 26.06 -12.33 0.36
C PRO A 131 27.12 -13.40 0.08
N ARG A 132 28.37 -12.99 -0.17
CA ARG A 132 29.51 -13.90 -0.47
C ARG A 132 29.78 -14.95 0.61
N ARG A 133 29.41 -14.68 1.88
CA ARG A 133 29.59 -15.66 2.97
C ARG A 133 28.60 -16.84 2.88
N GLU A 134 27.53 -16.70 2.12
CA GLU A 134 26.51 -17.73 1.90
C GLU A 134 26.65 -18.38 0.50
N GLY A 135 27.72 -18.02 -0.24
CA GLY A 135 28.03 -18.56 -1.58
C GLY A 135 28.47 -17.48 -2.57
N ARG A 136 28.29 -17.73 -3.86
CA ARG A 136 28.54 -16.72 -4.87
C ARG A 136 27.53 -15.56 -4.72
N HIS A 137 28.03 -14.32 -4.60
CA HIS A 137 27.19 -13.14 -4.55
C HIS A 137 26.30 -13.04 -5.80
N HIS A 138 25.00 -12.96 -5.60
CA HIS A 138 24.00 -12.74 -6.63
C HIS A 138 22.72 -12.14 -6.01
N VAL A 139 21.81 -11.69 -6.86
CA VAL A 139 20.53 -11.14 -6.44
C VAL A 139 19.42 -12.03 -6.96
N MET A 140 18.49 -12.40 -6.07
CA MET A 140 17.23 -13.04 -6.45
C MET A 140 16.24 -11.92 -6.81
N PRO A 141 15.77 -11.84 -8.07
CA PRO A 141 14.94 -10.74 -8.56
C PRO A 141 13.47 -10.93 -8.16
N LEU A 142 13.20 -10.90 -6.85
CA LEU A 142 11.88 -11.20 -6.29
C LEU A 142 10.77 -10.35 -6.93
N HIS A 143 11.05 -9.10 -7.22
CA HIS A 143 10.09 -8.20 -7.89
C HIS A 143 9.67 -8.74 -9.27
N ALA A 144 10.63 -9.22 -10.07
CA ALA A 144 10.37 -9.72 -11.41
C ALA A 144 9.63 -11.07 -11.37
N ASP A 145 10.03 -11.96 -10.45
CA ASP A 145 9.39 -13.26 -10.29
C ASP A 145 7.93 -13.12 -9.86
N ILE A 146 7.61 -12.22 -8.93
CA ILE A 146 6.22 -11.91 -8.56
C ILE A 146 5.44 -11.42 -9.78
N MET A 147 5.97 -10.49 -10.57
CA MET A 147 5.27 -9.96 -11.75
C MET A 147 5.02 -11.05 -12.80
N VAL A 148 6.01 -11.90 -13.07
CA VAL A 148 5.88 -13.01 -14.04
C VAL A 148 4.84 -14.03 -13.57
N ARG A 149 4.84 -14.38 -12.27
CA ARG A 149 3.90 -15.34 -11.69
C ARG A 149 2.48 -14.77 -11.60
N ALA A 150 2.33 -13.51 -11.24
CA ALA A 150 1.04 -12.82 -11.20
C ALA A 150 0.33 -12.84 -12.57
N ARG A 151 1.06 -12.69 -13.67
CA ARG A 151 0.50 -12.83 -15.01
C ARG A 151 -0.06 -14.22 -15.30
N LYS A 152 0.58 -15.27 -14.77
CA LYS A 152 0.10 -16.67 -14.95
C LYS A 152 -1.23 -16.93 -14.25
N ILE A 153 -1.56 -16.16 -13.23
CA ILE A 153 -2.83 -16.23 -12.50
C ILE A 153 -3.86 -15.21 -12.99
N GLY A 154 -3.59 -14.52 -14.09
CA GLY A 154 -4.55 -13.62 -14.74
C GLY A 154 -4.53 -12.19 -14.27
N LEU A 155 -3.50 -11.75 -13.53
CA LEU A 155 -3.30 -10.34 -13.18
C LEU A 155 -2.45 -9.62 -14.24
N ASP A 156 -2.87 -8.43 -14.64
CA ASP A 156 -2.06 -7.57 -15.51
C ASP A 156 -0.93 -6.92 -14.71
N SER A 157 0.28 -6.91 -15.26
CA SER A 157 1.39 -6.15 -14.72
C SER A 157 1.40 -4.73 -15.30
N LEU A 158 1.42 -3.72 -14.45
CA LEU A 158 1.54 -2.31 -14.81
C LEU A 158 2.95 -1.80 -14.51
N THR A 159 3.26 -0.58 -14.93
CA THR A 159 4.56 0.05 -14.69
C THR A 159 4.84 0.17 -13.19
N PRO A 160 5.91 -0.45 -12.66
CA PRO A 160 6.25 -0.33 -11.25
C PRO A 160 6.80 1.07 -10.92
N ILE A 161 6.75 1.42 -9.64
CA ILE A 161 7.40 2.61 -9.11
C ILE A 161 8.67 2.19 -8.36
N LEU A 162 9.76 2.90 -8.56
CA LEU A 162 10.99 2.78 -7.76
C LEU A 162 10.89 3.72 -6.56
N TRP A 163 10.91 3.15 -5.37
CA TRP A 163 10.93 3.91 -4.13
C TRP A 163 12.33 3.93 -3.54
N PHE A 164 12.99 5.09 -3.60
CA PHE A 164 14.31 5.32 -3.04
C PHE A 164 14.21 5.67 -1.56
N LYS A 165 14.28 4.65 -0.69
CA LYS A 165 14.03 4.78 0.75
C LYS A 165 15.26 5.12 1.58
N ILE A 166 16.48 4.93 1.02
CA ILE A 166 17.72 5.05 1.78
C ILE A 166 18.32 6.43 1.60
N ALA A 167 18.05 7.34 2.56
CA ALA A 167 18.63 8.68 2.56
C ALA A 167 20.12 8.71 2.98
N ASN A 168 20.63 7.73 3.76
CA ASN A 168 21.88 7.82 4.50
C ASN A 168 22.96 6.81 4.12
N GLY A 169 22.92 6.19 2.96
CA GLY A 169 23.99 5.32 2.52
C GLY A 169 24.10 3.95 3.22
N VAL A 170 23.16 3.58 4.08
CA VAL A 170 23.11 2.27 4.74
C VAL A 170 22.63 1.23 3.73
N THR A 171 23.42 0.19 3.49
CA THR A 171 22.99 -0.95 2.68
C THR A 171 22.17 -1.91 3.53
N GLU A 172 21.15 -2.54 2.96
CA GLU A 172 20.39 -3.61 3.62
C GLU A 172 21.13 -4.94 3.67
N ALA A 173 22.35 -5.02 3.13
CA ALA A 173 23.19 -6.18 3.31
C ALA A 173 23.50 -6.38 4.81
N LYS A 174 23.24 -7.57 5.35
CA LYS A 174 23.65 -7.96 6.69
C LYS A 174 25.16 -7.72 6.83
N GLY A 175 25.57 -6.75 7.61
CA GLY A 175 26.99 -6.41 7.84
C GLY A 175 27.12 -4.93 8.20
N ASN A 176 28.25 -4.60 8.80
CA ASN A 176 28.58 -3.22 9.21
C ASN A 176 28.46 -2.30 8.00
N GLY A 177 27.42 -1.48 8.06
CA GLY A 177 26.92 -0.70 6.94
C GLY A 177 27.98 0.05 6.16
N ALA A 178 27.63 0.32 4.96
CA ALA A 178 28.00 1.50 4.19
C ALA A 178 29.45 1.76 3.82
N GLY A 179 30.41 0.98 4.25
CA GLY A 179 31.80 1.38 4.07
C GLY A 179 32.51 0.83 2.83
N PHE A 180 32.03 -0.26 2.24
CA PHE A 180 32.84 -0.95 1.23
C PHE A 180 32.01 -1.47 0.06
N TYR A 181 32.06 -0.77 -1.06
CA TYR A 181 31.42 -1.14 -2.32
C TYR A 181 32.36 -1.82 -3.33
N GLY A 182 33.37 -2.54 -2.84
CA GLY A 182 34.43 -3.10 -3.66
C GLY A 182 35.58 -2.10 -3.90
N LYS A 183 36.62 -2.56 -4.56
CA LYS A 183 37.79 -1.74 -4.90
C LYS A 183 37.48 -0.92 -6.16
N PRO A 184 37.64 0.42 -6.16
CA PRO A 184 37.22 1.28 -7.27
C PRO A 184 38.05 1.05 -8.56
N TYR A 185 39.19 0.35 -8.49
CA TYR A 185 40.08 0.06 -9.58
C TYR A 185 39.97 -1.39 -10.09
N GLN A 186 39.01 -2.17 -9.63
CA GLN A 186 38.78 -3.56 -10.03
C GLN A 186 37.34 -3.77 -10.51
N PRO A 187 37.10 -4.70 -11.46
CA PRO A 187 35.73 -5.03 -11.91
C PRO A 187 34.96 -5.83 -10.85
N GLY A 188 35.06 -5.43 -9.58
CA GLY A 188 34.43 -6.07 -8.44
C GLY A 188 33.57 -5.12 -7.61
N ALA A 189 33.23 -3.95 -8.16
CA ALA A 189 32.35 -3.00 -7.52
C ALA A 189 30.94 -3.62 -7.32
N ILE A 190 30.32 -3.32 -6.18
CA ILE A 190 28.96 -3.76 -5.84
C ILE A 190 28.07 -2.54 -5.92
N ILE A 191 27.00 -2.64 -6.73
CA ILE A 191 25.98 -1.61 -6.79
C ILE A 191 25.12 -1.70 -5.53
N LYS A 192 24.91 -0.57 -4.89
CA LYS A 192 24.08 -0.44 -3.69
C LYS A 192 22.62 -0.66 -4.06
N ASN A 193 21.93 -1.50 -3.28
CA ASN A 193 20.48 -1.64 -3.37
C ASN A 193 19.82 -0.62 -2.43
N ASP A 194 19.51 0.57 -2.93
CA ASP A 194 18.94 1.68 -2.19
C ASP A 194 17.50 2.03 -2.61
N ALA A 195 16.91 1.18 -3.44
CA ALA A 195 15.54 1.28 -3.87
C ALA A 195 14.76 0.00 -3.61
N GLU A 196 13.46 0.13 -3.38
CA GLU A 196 12.50 -0.96 -3.45
C GLU A 196 11.52 -0.71 -4.60
N TYR A 197 10.88 -1.77 -5.04
CA TYR A 197 9.86 -1.72 -6.07
C TYR A 197 8.47 -1.63 -5.42
N ILE A 198 7.61 -0.79 -5.97
CA ILE A 198 6.17 -0.86 -5.74
C ILE A 198 5.59 -1.45 -7.01
N LEU A 199 5.24 -2.72 -6.97
CA LEU A 199 4.66 -3.43 -8.09
C LEU A 199 3.18 -3.08 -8.19
N PHE A 200 2.69 -2.86 -9.43
CA PHE A 200 1.29 -2.70 -9.70
C PHE A 200 0.77 -3.87 -10.50
N LEU A 201 -0.16 -4.60 -9.88
CA LEU A 201 -0.90 -5.66 -10.53
C LEU A 201 -2.38 -5.25 -10.58
N ARG A 202 -3.07 -5.64 -11.63
CA ARG A 202 -4.47 -5.28 -11.84
C ARG A 202 -5.30 -6.50 -12.17
N LYS A 203 -6.46 -6.64 -11.52
CA LYS A 203 -7.47 -7.60 -11.94
C LYS A 203 -8.18 -7.07 -13.19
N GLY A 204 -8.28 -7.88 -14.23
CA GLY A 204 -9.06 -7.55 -15.42
C GLY A 204 -10.53 -7.26 -15.12
N GLY A 205 -11.23 -6.65 -16.07
CA GLY A 205 -12.63 -6.30 -15.98
C GLY A 205 -12.89 -4.79 -16.03
N GLU A 206 -14.14 -4.41 -15.99
CA GLU A 206 -14.57 -3.02 -16.08
C GLU A 206 -14.25 -2.24 -14.80
N TYR A 207 -13.90 -0.97 -14.97
CA TYR A 207 -13.70 -0.07 -13.86
C TYR A 207 -15.03 0.33 -13.24
N ARG A 208 -15.06 0.45 -11.93
CA ARG A 208 -16.22 0.98 -11.21
C ARG A 208 -16.47 2.45 -11.56
N SER A 209 -17.74 2.83 -11.58
CA SER A 209 -18.15 4.22 -11.71
C SER A 209 -18.43 4.81 -10.33
N PRO A 210 -17.53 5.62 -9.75
CA PRO A 210 -17.77 6.25 -8.46
C PRO A 210 -18.83 7.35 -8.58
N SER A 211 -19.57 7.59 -7.51
CA SER A 211 -20.49 8.72 -7.44
C SER A 211 -19.73 10.07 -7.52
N ALA A 212 -20.41 11.15 -7.88
CA ALA A 212 -19.80 12.47 -7.98
C ALA A 212 -19.20 12.92 -6.63
N ILE A 213 -19.86 12.64 -5.51
CA ILE A 213 -19.32 12.92 -4.17
C ILE A 213 -18.07 12.07 -3.88
N GLN A 214 -18.08 10.80 -4.24
CA GLN A 214 -16.90 9.93 -4.10
C GLN A 214 -15.71 10.46 -4.90
N LYS A 215 -15.96 10.94 -6.13
CA LYS A 215 -14.93 11.61 -6.95
C LYS A 215 -14.39 12.84 -6.23
N ALA A 216 -15.27 13.72 -5.73
CA ALA A 216 -14.86 14.92 -5.00
C ALA A 216 -14.00 14.60 -3.78
N LEU A 217 -14.41 13.63 -2.94
CA LEU A 217 -13.67 13.20 -1.75
C LEU A 217 -12.31 12.55 -2.08
N SER A 218 -12.16 12.02 -3.30
CA SER A 218 -10.98 11.29 -3.74
C SER A 218 -10.03 12.11 -4.61
N MET A 219 -10.39 13.36 -4.92
CA MET A 219 -9.55 14.22 -5.76
C MET A 219 -8.18 14.47 -5.17
N LEU A 220 -7.16 14.28 -5.99
CA LEU A 220 -5.80 14.71 -5.70
C LEU A 220 -5.64 16.20 -6.03
N THR A 221 -4.86 16.91 -5.25
CA THR A 221 -4.46 18.26 -5.62
C THR A 221 -3.55 18.25 -6.86
N ARG A 222 -3.44 19.37 -7.55
CA ARG A 222 -2.49 19.53 -8.69
C ARG A 222 -1.05 19.24 -8.27
N GLN A 223 -0.68 19.61 -7.04
CA GLN A 223 0.64 19.34 -6.48
C GLN A 223 0.86 17.84 -6.28
N GLU A 224 -0.10 17.14 -5.65
CA GLU A 224 -0.05 15.68 -5.45
C GLU A 224 0.06 14.96 -6.80
N MET A 225 -0.77 15.30 -7.79
CA MET A 225 -0.70 14.69 -9.13
C MET A 225 0.68 14.89 -9.78
N LYS A 226 1.22 16.11 -9.75
CA LYS A 226 2.52 16.43 -10.34
C LYS A 226 3.67 15.67 -9.72
N SER A 227 3.63 15.43 -8.41
CA SER A 227 4.71 14.78 -7.65
C SER A 227 4.54 13.27 -7.53
N TRP A 228 3.31 12.74 -7.48
CA TRP A 228 3.05 11.33 -7.19
C TRP A 228 2.91 10.44 -8.44
N LEU A 229 2.42 10.99 -9.57
CA LEU A 229 2.28 10.24 -10.82
C LEU A 229 3.62 10.12 -11.56
N ARG A 230 4.64 9.60 -10.87
CA ARG A 230 5.99 9.38 -11.40
C ARG A 230 6.44 7.96 -11.10
N SER A 231 7.29 7.43 -11.97
CA SER A 231 7.87 6.09 -11.82
C SER A 231 9.01 6.01 -10.80
N ALA A 232 9.39 7.12 -10.15
CA ALA A 232 10.41 7.14 -9.11
C ALA A 232 10.03 8.13 -8.00
N TRP A 233 10.10 7.67 -6.76
CA TRP A 233 9.80 8.45 -5.55
C TRP A 233 11.04 8.57 -4.68
N PHE A 234 11.45 9.81 -4.39
CA PHE A 234 12.63 10.14 -3.58
C PHE A 234 12.28 10.88 -2.29
N ASP A 235 11.03 11.29 -2.12
CA ASP A 235 10.55 12.21 -1.10
C ASP A 235 9.96 11.51 0.13
N ILE A 236 9.89 10.17 0.14
CA ILE A 236 9.43 9.37 1.29
C ILE A 236 10.61 8.58 1.85
N LYS A 237 11.00 8.89 3.08
CA LYS A 237 12.05 8.15 3.79
C LYS A 237 11.53 6.80 4.28
N GLY A 238 12.43 5.79 4.34
CA GLY A 238 12.13 4.51 4.96
C GLY A 238 11.83 4.64 6.45
N GLU A 239 11.06 3.71 6.99
CA GLU A 239 10.74 3.64 8.42
C GLU A 239 11.85 2.91 9.20
N SER A 240 12.01 3.26 10.47
CA SER A 240 12.98 2.63 11.36
C SER A 240 12.46 1.30 11.92
N THR A 241 13.31 0.27 11.91
CA THR A 241 13.01 -1.05 12.52
C THR A 241 12.92 -1.02 14.06
N ARG A 242 13.23 0.12 14.70
CA ARG A 242 13.20 0.29 16.18
C ARG A 242 11.80 0.10 16.79
N ARG A 243 10.75 0.09 15.98
CA ARG A 243 9.35 -0.08 16.45
C ARG A 243 8.88 -1.53 16.53
N GLY A 244 9.80 -2.50 16.49
CA GLY A 244 9.48 -3.91 16.76
C GLY A 244 9.04 -4.73 15.54
N HIS A 245 9.03 -4.15 14.33
CA HIS A 245 8.80 -4.90 13.08
C HIS A 245 10.06 -4.89 12.22
N PRO A 246 10.45 -6.04 11.61
CA PRO A 246 11.72 -6.15 10.87
C PRO A 246 11.76 -5.40 9.53
N ALA A 247 10.61 -5.12 8.95
CA ALA A 247 10.51 -4.48 7.62
C ALA A 247 9.30 -3.52 7.51
N PRO A 248 9.18 -2.47 8.36
CA PRO A 248 8.05 -1.55 8.26
C PRO A 248 8.24 -0.61 7.07
N TYR A 249 7.15 -0.27 6.39
CA TYR A 249 7.10 0.89 5.50
C TYR A 249 6.32 2.04 6.16
N PRO A 250 6.57 3.31 5.79
CA PRO A 250 5.94 4.44 6.45
C PRO A 250 4.46 4.58 6.08
N VAL A 251 3.65 5.06 7.01
CA VAL A 251 2.22 5.33 6.79
C VAL A 251 2.00 6.25 5.59
N THR A 252 2.86 7.25 5.41
CA THR A 252 2.80 8.18 4.27
C THR A 252 2.95 7.50 2.90
N LEU A 253 3.68 6.38 2.82
CA LEU A 253 3.78 5.59 1.59
C LEU A 253 2.45 4.89 1.30
N ALA A 254 1.86 4.25 2.32
CA ALA A 254 0.56 3.61 2.20
C ALA A 254 -0.55 4.62 1.87
N GLU A 255 -0.59 5.77 2.54
CA GLU A 255 -1.54 6.85 2.25
C GLU A 255 -1.48 7.30 0.79
N ARG A 256 -0.25 7.45 0.25
CA ARG A 256 -0.07 7.84 -1.16
C ARG A 256 -0.65 6.79 -2.11
N MET A 257 -0.36 5.51 -1.88
CA MET A 257 -0.91 4.42 -2.69
C MET A 257 -2.44 4.34 -2.59
N ILE A 258 -2.98 4.44 -1.38
CA ILE A 258 -4.42 4.40 -1.13
C ILE A 258 -5.13 5.57 -1.83
N LYS A 259 -4.62 6.78 -1.71
CA LYS A 259 -5.21 7.97 -2.38
C LYS A 259 -5.12 7.90 -3.90
N LEU A 260 -4.05 7.33 -4.45
CA LEU A 260 -3.87 7.20 -5.89
C LEU A 260 -4.78 6.15 -6.52
N PHE A 261 -5.11 5.06 -5.81
CA PHE A 261 -5.66 3.86 -6.43
C PHE A 261 -6.97 3.36 -5.81
N SER A 262 -7.58 4.14 -4.91
CA SER A 262 -8.90 3.86 -4.34
C SER A 262 -9.74 5.13 -4.20
N PHE A 263 -11.04 4.95 -4.09
CA PHE A 263 -11.99 6.02 -3.78
C PHE A 263 -12.30 6.07 -2.27
N ALA A 264 -12.80 7.22 -1.79
CA ALA A 264 -13.33 7.35 -0.45
C ALA A 264 -14.39 6.28 -0.17
N GLY A 265 -14.33 5.64 1.01
CA GLY A 265 -15.23 4.54 1.39
C GLY A 265 -14.88 3.17 0.79
N ASP A 266 -13.88 3.07 -0.09
CA ASP A 266 -13.41 1.78 -0.61
C ASP A 266 -12.80 0.92 0.50
N THR A 267 -12.77 -0.40 0.30
CA THR A 267 -12.11 -1.35 1.19
C THR A 267 -10.69 -1.64 0.71
N VAL A 268 -9.71 -1.43 1.59
CA VAL A 268 -8.30 -1.72 1.38
C VAL A 268 -7.93 -2.97 2.18
N LEU A 269 -7.24 -3.93 1.55
CA LEU A 269 -6.74 -5.15 2.22
C LEU A 269 -5.22 -5.11 2.31
N ASP A 270 -4.70 -5.54 3.45
CA ASP A 270 -3.31 -5.96 3.61
C ASP A 270 -3.26 -7.41 4.13
N PRO A 271 -2.91 -8.39 3.27
CA PRO A 271 -2.81 -9.79 3.69
C PRO A 271 -1.59 -10.09 4.57
N PHE A 272 -0.62 -9.15 4.67
CA PHE A 272 0.58 -9.22 5.51
C PHE A 272 0.68 -7.97 6.38
N ASP A 273 -0.35 -7.70 7.18
CA ASP A 273 -0.60 -6.42 7.83
C ASP A 273 0.49 -5.97 8.82
N GLY A 274 1.23 -6.92 9.37
CA GLY A 274 2.29 -6.65 10.33
C GLY A 274 1.77 -5.85 11.52
N THR A 275 2.21 -4.62 11.62
CA THR A 275 1.83 -3.71 12.71
C THR A 275 0.73 -2.70 12.33
N GLY A 276 -0.07 -2.97 11.31
CA GLY A 276 -1.26 -2.19 10.95
C GLY A 276 -0.99 -0.89 10.21
N THR A 277 0.09 -0.79 9.45
CA THR A 277 0.45 0.45 8.76
C THR A 277 -0.54 0.81 7.65
N THR A 278 -0.97 -0.18 6.86
CA THR A 278 -1.99 0.00 5.81
C THR A 278 -3.32 0.42 6.41
N ASN A 279 -3.74 -0.20 7.52
CA ASN A 279 -4.99 0.14 8.18
C ASN A 279 -4.97 1.56 8.73
N LEU A 280 -3.86 2.01 9.33
CA LEU A 280 -3.70 3.41 9.76
C LEU A 280 -3.82 4.40 8.61
N ALA A 281 -3.21 4.06 7.46
CA ALA A 281 -3.31 4.88 6.27
C ALA A 281 -4.73 4.92 5.71
N ALA A 282 -5.44 3.78 5.73
CA ALA A 282 -6.86 3.72 5.34
C ALA A 282 -7.74 4.57 6.24
N ILE A 283 -7.53 4.49 7.57
CA ILE A 283 -8.16 5.37 8.54
C ILE A 283 -7.91 6.85 8.19
N ALA A 284 -6.66 7.23 7.98
CA ALA A 284 -6.28 8.62 7.72
C ALA A 284 -6.86 9.17 6.40
N THR A 285 -7.21 8.29 5.47
CA THR A 285 -7.68 8.66 4.13
C THR A 285 -9.18 8.41 3.91
N GLY A 286 -9.93 7.96 4.93
CA GLY A 286 -11.37 7.71 4.85
C GLY A 286 -11.74 6.49 3.99
N ARG A 287 -10.96 5.42 4.09
CA ARG A 287 -11.22 4.12 3.48
C ARG A 287 -11.47 3.09 4.57
N ASN A 288 -12.27 2.07 4.25
CA ASN A 288 -12.36 0.88 5.09
C ASN A 288 -11.09 0.05 4.95
N SER A 289 -10.77 -0.79 5.93
CA SER A 289 -9.61 -1.68 5.81
C SER A 289 -9.80 -3.04 6.45
N ILE A 290 -9.09 -4.01 5.89
CA ILE A 290 -8.93 -5.37 6.40
C ILE A 290 -7.43 -5.63 6.50
N GLY A 291 -6.96 -5.99 7.69
CA GLY A 291 -5.60 -6.44 7.94
C GLY A 291 -5.60 -7.90 8.38
N ASN A 292 -4.83 -8.74 7.69
CA ASN A 292 -4.62 -10.13 8.06
C ASN A 292 -3.16 -10.33 8.47
N GLU A 293 -2.92 -10.92 9.65
CA GLU A 293 -1.59 -11.11 10.20
C GLU A 293 -1.48 -12.49 10.86
N ILE A 294 -0.41 -13.22 10.53
CA ILE A 294 -0.20 -14.56 11.06
C ILE A 294 0.43 -14.56 12.46
N GLU A 295 1.14 -13.48 12.79
CA GLU A 295 1.89 -13.38 14.06
C GLU A 295 1.09 -12.58 15.09
N LEU A 296 0.66 -13.26 16.15
CA LEU A 296 -0.15 -12.66 17.22
C LEU A 296 0.53 -11.45 17.88
N ALA A 297 1.86 -11.44 17.97
CA ALA A 297 2.59 -10.34 18.57
C ALA A 297 2.46 -9.06 17.73
N TYR A 298 2.54 -9.17 16.40
CA TYR A 298 2.35 -8.04 15.50
C TYR A 298 0.89 -7.58 15.47
N LEU A 299 -0.06 -8.52 15.44
CA LEU A 299 -1.49 -8.21 15.52
C LEU A 299 -1.83 -7.37 16.78
N LYS A 300 -1.26 -7.70 17.94
CA LYS A 300 -1.45 -6.93 19.17
C LYS A 300 -0.91 -5.50 19.06
N ILE A 301 0.23 -5.32 18.39
CA ILE A 301 0.77 -3.98 18.12
C ILE A 301 -0.15 -3.21 17.18
N ALA A 302 -0.62 -3.86 16.11
CA ALA A 302 -1.59 -3.28 15.17
C ALA A 302 -2.87 -2.86 15.90
N GLU A 303 -3.45 -3.75 16.72
CA GLU A 303 -4.63 -3.47 17.53
C GLU A 303 -4.45 -2.21 18.41
N GLN A 304 -3.35 -2.13 19.14
CA GLN A 304 -3.06 -0.97 19.99
C GLN A 304 -2.99 0.33 19.18
N ARG A 305 -2.29 0.31 18.05
CA ARG A 305 -2.15 1.48 17.17
C ARG A 305 -3.49 1.91 16.58
N LEU A 306 -4.30 0.96 16.12
CA LEU A 306 -5.60 1.26 15.52
C LEU A 306 -6.60 1.76 16.57
N ARG A 307 -6.64 1.18 17.77
CA ARG A 307 -7.49 1.69 18.87
C ARG A 307 -7.18 3.15 19.20
N LEU A 308 -5.91 3.53 19.23
CA LEU A 308 -5.50 4.92 19.41
C LEU A 308 -5.98 5.80 18.23
N ALA A 309 -5.81 5.34 17.01
CA ALA A 309 -6.21 6.10 15.83
C ALA A 309 -7.74 6.25 15.70
N THR A 310 -8.52 5.22 16.02
CA THR A 310 -9.99 5.26 15.99
C THR A 310 -10.59 6.04 17.15
N GLY A 311 -9.91 6.10 18.30
CA GLY A 311 -10.32 6.88 19.47
C GLY A 311 -9.99 8.37 19.37
N MET A 312 -9.15 8.80 18.45
CA MET A 312 -8.84 10.22 18.24
C MET A 312 -9.96 10.91 17.46
N SER A 313 -10.50 11.99 18.02
CA SER A 313 -11.41 12.88 17.28
C SER A 313 -10.67 13.44 16.07
N ARG A 314 -11.21 13.23 14.87
CA ARG A 314 -10.56 13.66 13.63
C ARG A 314 -10.91 15.08 13.30
N THR A 315 -9.94 15.82 12.84
CA THR A 315 -10.10 17.20 12.41
C THR A 315 -10.71 17.29 11.00
N PHE A 316 -10.57 16.21 10.17
CA PHE A 316 -11.00 16.21 8.76
C PHE A 316 -11.47 14.81 8.30
N GLY A 317 -12.46 14.77 7.40
CA GLY A 317 -12.92 13.56 6.72
C GLY A 317 -13.91 12.72 7.53
N ALA A 318 -13.78 11.40 7.47
CA ALA A 318 -14.63 10.49 8.23
C ALA A 318 -14.42 10.68 9.74
N THR A 319 -15.47 10.95 10.46
CA THR A 319 -15.42 11.31 11.90
C THR A 319 -15.52 10.09 12.81
N HIS A 320 -16.07 8.99 12.29
CA HIS A 320 -16.28 7.75 13.02
C HIS A 320 -15.49 6.61 12.39
N ALA A 321 -14.71 5.89 13.19
CA ALA A 321 -14.02 4.70 12.75
C ALA A 321 -14.29 3.57 13.76
N THR A 322 -14.76 2.43 13.26
CA THR A 322 -14.98 1.23 14.08
C THR A 322 -13.88 0.22 13.83
N LEU A 323 -13.49 -0.49 14.88
CA LEU A 323 -12.46 -1.53 14.82
C LEU A 323 -13.03 -2.86 15.33
N GLU A 324 -12.96 -3.87 14.49
CA GLU A 324 -13.30 -5.26 14.80
C GLU A 324 -12.02 -6.11 14.78
N ILE A 325 -11.93 -7.10 15.71
CA ILE A 325 -10.75 -7.96 15.86
C ILE A 325 -11.21 -9.39 15.95
N GLU A 326 -10.74 -10.20 14.99
CA GLU A 326 -10.95 -11.65 14.95
C GLU A 326 -9.64 -12.38 15.28
N ARG A 327 -9.69 -13.36 16.22
CA ARG A 327 -8.52 -14.14 16.67
C ARG A 327 -8.75 -15.63 16.49
#